data_f1d0b1891b6457873e014a5bdd80bbe8
#
_entry.id   f1d0b1891b6457873e014a5bdd80bbe8
#
_cell.length_a   1.000
_cell.length_b   1.000
_cell.length_c   1.000
_cell.angle_alpha   90.00
_cell.angle_beta   90.00
_cell.angle_gamma   90.00
#
_symmetry.space_group_name_H-M   'P 1'
#
loop_
_entity.id
_entity.type
_entity.pdbx_description
1 polymer ?
#
loop_
_entity_poly.entity_id
_entity_poly.type
_entity_poly.pdbx_seq_one_letter_code
_entity_poly.pdbx_strand_id
1 'polypeptide(L)'
;SAASDVYKRQAFEITRAEGIEAVNAKNVAAYLKCSTQPVMYNFATIEELKLAVFDQAFEYMKRKVVFPKGKKSEYPMREVGLDYIAFARSEPNIFRLLFESSYAERCPVDDLGIGLDFQPVIEAFAKFLNISIEEARAEWLIRYFMVHGLACRIVNQKVDYSDEQLLEFMVRFDAGRR
;
A
#
# COMPACT_ATOMS: atom_id res chain seq x y z
N SER A 1 22.19 0.87 11.02
CA SER A 1 23.47 0.25 10.66
C SER A 1 23.26 -0.84 9.60
N ALA A 2 24.31 -1.21 8.86
CA ALA A 2 24.23 -2.29 7.86
C ALA A 2 23.73 -3.61 8.46
N ALA A 3 24.06 -3.92 9.72
CA ALA A 3 23.57 -5.10 10.41
C ALA A 3 22.06 -5.00 10.68
N SER A 4 21.55 -3.88 11.16
CA SER A 4 20.11 -3.69 11.40
C SER A 4 19.30 -3.77 10.10
N ASP A 5 19.87 -3.36 8.96
CA ASP A 5 19.20 -3.38 7.67
C ASP A 5 18.99 -4.82 7.15
N VAL A 6 19.90 -5.73 7.49
CA VAL A 6 19.74 -7.18 7.18
C VAL A 6 18.53 -7.75 7.92
N TYR A 7 18.38 -7.44 9.22
CA TYR A 7 17.24 -7.92 10.02
C TYR A 7 15.91 -7.31 9.56
N LYS A 8 15.89 -6.01 9.25
CA LYS A 8 14.70 -5.33 8.70
C LYS A 8 14.27 -5.96 7.37
N ARG A 9 15.23 -6.20 6.47
CA ARG A 9 14.95 -6.85 5.18
C ARG A 9 14.37 -8.24 5.39
N GLN A 10 14.97 -9.05 6.27
CA GLN A 10 14.49 -10.40 6.54
C GLN A 10 13.09 -10.38 7.17
N ALA A 11 12.85 -9.49 8.13
CA ALA A 11 11.54 -9.33 8.76
C ALA A 11 10.47 -8.88 7.74
N PHE A 12 10.85 -8.02 6.79
CA PHE A 12 9.97 -7.63 5.68
C PHE A 12 9.60 -8.83 4.79
N GLU A 13 10.58 -9.68 4.41
CA GLU A 13 10.29 -10.87 3.61
C GLU A 13 9.43 -11.90 4.37
N ILE A 14 9.63 -12.07 5.67
CA ILE A 14 8.75 -12.88 6.53
C ILE A 14 7.33 -12.31 6.50
N THR A 15 7.19 -10.99 6.62
CA THR A 15 5.89 -10.32 6.58
C THR A 15 5.18 -10.54 5.24
N ARG A 16 5.89 -10.45 4.13
CA ARG A 16 5.33 -10.73 2.79
C ARG A 16 4.79 -12.15 2.70
N ALA A 17 5.56 -13.12 3.19
CA ALA A 17 5.22 -14.52 3.08
C ALA A 17 4.12 -14.95 4.07
N GLU A 18 4.19 -14.52 5.32
CA GLU A 18 3.45 -15.11 6.44
C GLU A 18 2.64 -14.07 7.26
N GLY A 19 2.84 -12.77 7.01
CA GLY A 19 2.22 -11.68 7.78
C GLY A 19 3.09 -11.18 8.93
N ILE A 20 2.73 -10.00 9.47
CA ILE A 20 3.52 -9.31 10.50
C ILE A 20 3.59 -10.09 11.81
N GLU A 21 2.60 -10.91 12.13
CA GLU A 21 2.59 -11.71 13.35
C GLU A 21 3.65 -12.81 13.35
N ALA A 22 4.13 -13.24 12.18
CA ALA A 22 5.24 -14.17 12.05
C ALA A 22 6.60 -13.53 12.36
N VAL A 23 6.69 -12.21 12.45
CA VAL A 23 7.93 -11.50 12.80
C VAL A 23 8.18 -11.61 14.31
N ASN A 24 9.15 -12.43 14.67
CA ASN A 24 9.68 -12.58 16.02
C ASN A 24 11.17 -12.93 15.95
N ALA A 25 11.88 -12.80 17.07
CA ALA A 25 13.33 -13.01 17.12
C ALA A 25 13.74 -14.41 16.64
N LYS A 26 12.95 -15.43 16.99
CA LYS A 26 13.22 -16.83 16.60
C LYS A 26 13.13 -17.04 15.08
N ASN A 27 12.06 -16.54 14.47
CA ASN A 27 11.85 -16.69 13.04
C ASN A 27 12.90 -15.91 12.23
N VAL A 28 13.18 -14.66 12.61
CA VAL A 28 14.21 -13.86 11.95
C VAL A 28 15.58 -14.51 12.06
N ALA A 29 15.95 -15.00 13.25
CA ALA A 29 17.20 -15.70 13.48
C ALA A 29 17.29 -17.01 12.67
N ALA A 30 16.21 -17.79 12.60
CA ALA A 30 16.15 -19.03 11.85
C ALA A 30 16.38 -18.81 10.34
N TYR A 31 15.74 -17.81 9.75
CA TYR A 31 15.95 -17.45 8.34
C TYR A 31 17.38 -17.02 8.04
N LEU A 32 18.02 -16.31 8.99
CA LEU A 32 19.40 -15.85 8.84
C LEU A 32 20.44 -16.85 9.33
N LYS A 33 20.00 -18.04 9.81
CA LYS A 33 20.86 -19.10 10.34
C LYS A 33 21.80 -18.60 11.44
N CYS A 34 21.28 -17.75 12.33
CA CYS A 34 22.02 -17.22 13.48
C CYS A 34 21.23 -17.45 14.79
N SER A 35 21.81 -17.07 15.92
CA SER A 35 21.10 -17.04 17.19
C SER A 35 20.17 -15.82 17.30
N THR A 36 19.27 -15.79 18.28
CA THR A 36 18.38 -14.66 18.51
C THR A 36 19.08 -13.45 19.13
N GLN A 37 20.25 -13.65 19.74
CA GLN A 37 20.98 -12.60 20.45
C GLN A 37 21.36 -11.40 19.56
N PRO A 38 21.91 -11.58 18.33
CA PRO A 38 22.20 -10.45 17.45
C PRO A 38 20.96 -9.67 17.03
N VAL A 39 19.80 -10.33 16.89
CA VAL A 39 18.52 -9.67 16.57
C VAL A 39 18.15 -8.73 17.72
N MET A 40 18.16 -9.25 18.95
CA MET A 40 17.82 -8.49 20.18
C MET A 40 18.87 -7.45 20.56
N TYR A 41 20.09 -7.58 20.08
CA TYR A 41 21.12 -6.54 20.24
C TYR A 41 20.84 -5.31 19.35
N ASN A 42 20.31 -5.52 18.13
CA ASN A 42 20.04 -4.45 17.19
C ASN A 42 18.67 -3.76 17.37
N PHE A 43 17.73 -4.42 18.07
CA PHE A 43 16.39 -3.89 18.34
C PHE A 43 16.06 -4.13 19.82
N ALA A 44 15.74 -3.05 20.52
CA ALA A 44 15.41 -3.13 21.94
C ALA A 44 14.18 -4.03 22.19
N THR A 45 13.26 -4.06 21.24
CA THR A 45 12.07 -4.91 21.25
C THR A 45 11.74 -5.44 19.85
N ILE A 46 11.00 -6.53 19.78
CA ILE A 46 10.44 -7.02 18.51
C ILE A 46 9.46 -6.02 17.91
N GLU A 47 8.79 -5.25 18.74
CA GLU A 47 7.89 -4.19 18.32
C GLU A 47 8.63 -3.10 17.52
N GLU A 48 9.81 -2.70 17.97
CA GLU A 48 10.66 -1.77 17.23
C GLU A 48 11.02 -2.30 15.82
N LEU A 49 11.31 -3.59 15.70
CA LEU A 49 11.55 -4.23 14.41
C LEU A 49 10.29 -4.24 13.53
N LYS A 50 9.12 -4.57 14.10
CA LYS A 50 7.84 -4.54 13.38
C LYS A 50 7.48 -3.14 12.90
N LEU A 51 7.73 -2.10 13.68
CA LEU A 51 7.55 -0.71 13.28
C LEU A 51 8.47 -0.34 12.10
N ALA A 52 9.72 -0.78 12.12
CA ALA A 52 10.63 -0.58 10.99
C ALA A 52 10.18 -1.32 9.72
N VAL A 53 9.56 -2.50 9.88
CA VAL A 53 8.92 -3.23 8.76
C VAL A 53 7.74 -2.46 8.20
N PHE A 54 6.91 -1.86 9.05
CA PHE A 54 5.80 -1.01 8.61
C PHE A 54 6.30 0.16 7.74
N ASP A 55 7.31 0.89 8.20
CA ASP A 55 7.89 2.01 7.46
C ASP A 55 8.44 1.54 6.09
N GLN A 56 9.12 0.39 6.06
CA GLN A 56 9.62 -0.21 4.83
C GLN A 56 8.47 -0.65 3.90
N ALA A 57 7.41 -1.20 4.44
CA ALA A 57 6.22 -1.62 3.69
C ALA A 57 5.50 -0.42 3.06
N PHE A 58 5.41 0.69 3.78
CA PHE A 58 4.84 1.92 3.29
C PHE A 58 5.64 2.50 2.11
N GLU A 59 6.97 2.59 2.25
CA GLU A 59 7.85 3.01 1.15
C GLU A 59 7.82 2.04 -0.04
N TYR A 60 7.66 0.73 0.21
CA TYR A 60 7.51 -0.27 -0.83
C TYR A 60 6.22 -0.07 -1.62
N MET A 61 5.09 0.13 -0.94
CA MET A 61 3.81 0.44 -1.56
C MET A 61 3.90 1.70 -2.43
N LYS A 62 4.48 2.79 -1.90
CA LYS A 62 4.67 4.04 -2.65
C LYS A 62 5.38 3.81 -3.99
N ARG A 63 6.40 2.96 -4.01
CA ARG A 63 7.13 2.64 -5.25
C ARG A 63 6.32 1.79 -6.24
N LYS A 64 5.35 1.01 -5.75
CA LYS A 64 4.52 0.12 -6.57
C LYS A 64 3.26 0.79 -7.09
N VAL A 65 2.67 1.66 -6.31
CA VAL A 65 1.40 2.36 -6.61
C VAL A 65 1.67 3.80 -7.09
N VAL A 66 2.85 4.05 -7.63
CA VAL A 66 3.21 5.38 -8.08
C VAL A 66 2.74 5.63 -9.49
N PHE A 67 2.22 6.84 -9.67
CA PHE A 67 1.87 7.57 -10.87
C PHE A 67 2.48 7.06 -12.15
N PRO A 68 1.76 7.19 -13.28
CA PRO A 68 2.20 6.72 -14.57
C PRO A 68 3.60 7.26 -14.86
N LYS A 69 4.60 6.40 -14.71
CA LYS A 69 5.98 6.71 -15.04
C LYS A 69 6.07 6.95 -16.55
N GLY A 70 5.92 8.20 -16.93
CA GLY A 70 6.22 8.66 -18.28
C GLY A 70 5.25 8.26 -19.40
N LYS A 71 4.16 7.54 -19.12
CA LYS A 71 3.10 7.33 -20.11
C LYS A 71 2.06 8.44 -20.00
N LYS A 72 1.81 9.15 -21.09
CA LYS A 72 0.61 9.99 -21.20
C LYS A 72 -0.59 9.04 -21.27
N SER A 73 -1.23 8.82 -20.14
CA SER A 73 -2.46 8.07 -20.07
C SER A 73 -3.63 8.99 -20.36
N GLU A 74 -4.58 8.49 -21.12
CA GLU A 74 -5.86 9.15 -21.33
C GLU A 74 -6.71 9.16 -20.05
N TYR A 75 -6.47 8.20 -19.14
CA TYR A 75 -7.23 8.02 -17.89
C TYR A 75 -6.30 7.70 -16.71
N PRO A 76 -5.44 8.63 -16.28
CA PRO A 76 -4.40 8.37 -15.28
C PRO A 76 -4.98 7.87 -13.94
N MET A 77 -6.18 8.29 -13.56
CA MET A 77 -6.83 7.86 -12.32
C MET A 77 -7.24 6.39 -12.33
N ARG A 78 -7.64 5.87 -13.49
CA ARG A 78 -7.93 4.43 -13.63
C ARG A 78 -6.67 3.60 -13.48
N GLU A 79 -5.57 4.04 -14.07
CA GLU A 79 -4.28 3.34 -13.96
C GLU A 79 -3.81 3.27 -12.51
N VAL A 80 -3.86 4.38 -11.78
CA VAL A 80 -3.51 4.39 -10.35
C VAL A 80 -4.41 3.42 -9.56
N GLY A 81 -5.70 3.40 -9.85
CA GLY A 81 -6.63 2.46 -9.21
C GLY A 81 -6.33 1.00 -9.52
N LEU A 82 -6.01 0.69 -10.78
CA LEU A 82 -5.62 -0.67 -11.20
C LEU A 82 -4.29 -1.08 -10.57
N ASP A 83 -3.30 -0.19 -10.51
CA ASP A 83 -2.01 -0.45 -9.85
C ASP A 83 -2.18 -0.70 -8.34
N TYR A 84 -3.09 0.04 -7.69
CA TYR A 84 -3.42 -0.17 -6.28
C TYR A 84 -4.04 -1.55 -6.03
N ILE A 85 -4.99 -1.96 -6.87
CA ILE A 85 -5.62 -3.29 -6.80
C ILE A 85 -4.59 -4.38 -7.11
N ALA A 86 -3.74 -4.18 -8.12
CA ALA A 86 -2.67 -5.12 -8.45
C ALA A 86 -1.68 -5.29 -7.30
N PHE A 87 -1.34 -4.20 -6.60
CA PHE A 87 -0.54 -4.25 -5.38
C PHE A 87 -1.22 -5.08 -4.29
N ALA A 88 -2.48 -4.80 -3.97
CA ALA A 88 -3.24 -5.54 -2.95
C ALA A 88 -3.31 -7.04 -3.28
N ARG A 89 -3.50 -7.38 -4.54
CA ARG A 89 -3.55 -8.76 -5.05
C ARG A 89 -2.20 -9.48 -4.94
N SER A 90 -1.12 -8.81 -5.30
CA SER A 90 0.23 -9.40 -5.30
C SER A 90 0.89 -9.42 -3.93
N GLU A 91 0.51 -8.51 -3.03
CA GLU A 91 1.13 -8.30 -1.72
C GLU A 91 0.07 -8.26 -0.59
N PRO A 92 -0.78 -9.30 -0.44
CA PRO A 92 -1.91 -9.25 0.47
C PRO A 92 -1.50 -9.07 1.93
N ASN A 93 -0.37 -9.65 2.36
CA ASN A 93 0.12 -9.50 3.73
C ASN A 93 0.69 -8.10 4.01
N ILE A 94 1.31 -7.46 3.02
CA ILE A 94 1.75 -6.07 3.12
C ILE A 94 0.52 -5.14 3.14
N PHE A 95 -0.48 -5.40 2.31
CA PHE A 95 -1.73 -4.65 2.32
C PHE A 95 -2.41 -4.71 3.71
N ARG A 96 -2.52 -5.91 4.30
CA ARG A 96 -3.08 -6.07 5.66
C ARG A 96 -2.26 -5.35 6.72
N LEU A 97 -0.94 -5.42 6.64
CA LEU A 97 -0.08 -4.68 7.56
C LEU A 97 -0.38 -3.17 7.52
N LEU A 98 -0.48 -2.60 6.32
CA LEU A 98 -0.63 -1.15 6.13
C LEU A 98 -2.04 -0.64 6.48
N PHE A 99 -3.09 -1.42 6.22
CA PHE A 99 -4.46 -0.91 6.25
C PHE A 99 -5.40 -1.63 7.24
N GLU A 100 -5.03 -2.82 7.73
CA GLU A 100 -5.93 -3.67 8.52
C GLU A 100 -5.33 -4.15 9.85
N SER A 101 -4.05 -3.86 10.11
CA SER A 101 -3.39 -4.22 11.37
C SER A 101 -3.52 -3.11 12.41
N SER A 102 -3.13 -3.41 13.65
CA SER A 102 -3.00 -2.40 14.71
C SER A 102 -1.96 -1.31 14.37
N TYR A 103 -1.09 -1.55 13.41
CA TYR A 103 -0.12 -0.56 12.93
C TYR A 103 -0.73 0.42 11.93
N ALA A 104 -1.92 0.16 11.42
CA ALA A 104 -2.58 1.01 10.41
C ALA A 104 -2.80 2.46 10.89
N GLU A 105 -2.93 2.67 12.21
CA GLU A 105 -2.99 4.00 12.82
C GLU A 105 -1.76 4.86 12.54
N ARG A 106 -0.62 4.25 12.19
CA ARG A 106 0.60 4.95 11.81
C ARG A 106 0.63 5.37 10.33
N CYS A 107 -0.27 4.84 9.52
CA CYS A 107 -0.41 5.29 8.15
C CYS A 107 -0.84 6.75 8.20
N PRO A 108 -0.02 7.70 7.68
CA PRO A 108 -0.38 9.09 7.72
C PRO A 108 -1.66 9.26 6.90
N VAL A 109 -2.76 9.40 7.61
CA VAL A 109 -4.06 9.71 7.00
C VAL A 109 -4.10 11.22 6.84
N ASP A 110 -3.78 11.69 5.65
CA ASP A 110 -4.11 13.04 5.24
C ASP A 110 -5.55 13.11 4.72
N ASP A 111 -5.96 14.27 4.29
CA ASP A 111 -7.29 14.49 3.70
C ASP A 111 -7.55 13.65 2.42
N LEU A 112 -6.54 12.93 1.93
CA LEU A 112 -6.60 12.09 0.74
C LEU A 112 -6.74 10.60 1.08
N GLY A 113 -6.73 10.23 2.36
CA GLY A 113 -7.07 8.91 2.88
C GLY A 113 -5.98 7.85 2.81
N ILE A 114 -4.80 8.13 2.27
CA ILE A 114 -3.72 7.15 2.11
C ILE A 114 -2.34 7.64 2.55
N GLY A 115 -2.23 8.84 3.11
CA GLY A 115 -0.97 9.35 3.68
C GLY A 115 0.17 9.53 2.69
N LEU A 116 -0.12 9.61 1.40
CA LEU A 116 0.84 9.91 0.36
C LEU A 116 0.71 11.38 -0.02
N ASP A 117 1.81 12.03 -0.40
CA ASP A 117 1.74 13.37 -0.98
C ASP A 117 1.16 13.28 -2.40
N PHE A 118 -0.16 13.38 -2.48
CA PHE A 118 -0.90 13.37 -3.75
C PHE A 118 -1.18 14.77 -4.31
N GLN A 119 -0.67 15.80 -3.70
CA GLN A 119 -0.93 17.16 -4.16
C GLN A 119 -0.64 17.35 -5.67
N PRO A 120 0.51 16.90 -6.22
CA PRO A 120 0.78 17.02 -7.66
C PRO A 120 -0.23 16.28 -8.53
N VAL A 121 -0.80 15.20 -7.99
CA VAL A 121 -1.81 14.41 -8.69
C VAL A 121 -3.14 15.10 -8.70
N ILE A 122 -3.54 15.62 -7.55
CA ILE A 122 -4.78 16.36 -7.42
C ILE A 122 -4.77 17.57 -8.36
N GLU A 123 -3.64 18.27 -8.45
CA GLU A 123 -3.46 19.38 -9.38
C GLU A 123 -3.59 18.95 -10.85
N ALA A 124 -2.93 17.83 -11.20
CA ALA A 124 -3.05 17.27 -12.55
C ALA A 124 -4.49 16.80 -12.85
N PHE A 125 -5.15 16.21 -11.86
CA PHE A 125 -6.52 15.74 -11.97
C PHE A 125 -7.53 16.90 -12.08
N ALA A 126 -7.38 17.94 -11.27
CA ALA A 126 -8.16 19.16 -11.36
C ALA A 126 -8.06 19.80 -12.76
N LYS A 127 -6.83 19.89 -13.28
CA LYS A 127 -6.58 20.40 -14.62
C LYS A 127 -7.19 19.50 -15.71
N PHE A 128 -7.08 18.19 -15.57
CA PHE A 128 -7.62 17.23 -16.53
C PHE A 128 -9.15 17.32 -16.61
N LEU A 129 -9.83 17.42 -15.46
CA LEU A 129 -11.29 17.54 -15.38
C LEU A 129 -11.81 18.95 -15.55
N ASN A 130 -10.94 19.96 -15.53
CA ASN A 130 -11.29 21.38 -15.51
C ASN A 130 -12.22 21.75 -14.35
N ILE A 131 -11.84 21.33 -13.12
CA ILE A 131 -12.56 21.57 -11.87
C ILE A 131 -11.63 22.23 -10.84
N SER A 132 -12.19 22.71 -9.73
CA SER A 132 -11.39 23.27 -8.62
C SER A 132 -10.54 22.19 -7.92
N ILE A 133 -9.54 22.61 -7.17
CA ILE A 133 -8.70 21.71 -6.35
C ILE A 133 -9.55 21.03 -5.28
N GLU A 134 -10.49 21.72 -4.66
CA GLU A 134 -11.40 21.18 -3.65
C GLU A 134 -12.27 20.07 -4.24
N GLU A 135 -12.85 20.30 -5.40
CA GLU A 135 -13.65 19.31 -6.11
C GLU A 135 -12.77 18.11 -6.54
N ALA A 136 -11.55 18.36 -7.01
CA ALA A 136 -10.62 17.29 -7.38
C ALA A 136 -10.24 16.43 -6.16
N ARG A 137 -10.05 17.02 -4.99
CA ARG A 137 -9.82 16.27 -3.74
C ARG A 137 -11.01 15.39 -3.36
N ALA A 138 -12.21 15.94 -3.40
CA ALA A 138 -13.42 15.17 -3.11
C ALA A 138 -13.60 13.99 -4.08
N GLU A 139 -13.41 14.24 -5.37
CA GLU A 139 -13.48 13.22 -6.41
C GLU A 139 -12.41 12.14 -6.26
N TRP A 140 -11.19 12.54 -5.88
CA TRP A 140 -10.12 11.60 -5.55
C TRP A 140 -10.48 10.69 -4.38
N LEU A 141 -10.95 11.27 -3.28
CA LEU A 141 -11.29 10.54 -2.07
C LEU A 141 -12.41 9.50 -2.31
N ILE A 142 -13.43 9.87 -3.09
CA ILE A 142 -14.50 8.95 -3.46
C ILE A 142 -13.97 7.78 -4.30
N ARG A 143 -13.06 8.05 -5.25
CA ARG A 143 -12.41 7.01 -6.04
C ARG A 143 -11.53 6.11 -5.19
N TYR A 144 -10.80 6.70 -4.27
CA TYR A 144 -10.01 5.94 -3.31
C TYR A 144 -10.89 4.95 -2.52
N PHE A 145 -12.01 5.39 -1.95
CA PHE A 145 -12.89 4.50 -1.21
C PHE A 145 -13.45 3.35 -2.06
N MET A 146 -13.81 3.61 -3.29
CA MET A 146 -14.27 2.57 -4.22
C MET A 146 -13.17 1.54 -4.49
N VAL A 147 -11.97 2.00 -4.84
CA VAL A 147 -10.82 1.14 -5.16
C VAL A 147 -10.33 0.38 -3.92
N HIS A 148 -10.28 1.05 -2.76
CA HIS A 148 -9.90 0.43 -1.49
C HIS A 148 -10.90 -0.66 -1.07
N GLY A 149 -12.19 -0.41 -1.23
CA GLY A 149 -13.23 -1.41 -0.97
C GLY A 149 -13.07 -2.66 -1.86
N LEU A 150 -12.76 -2.49 -3.15
CA LEU A 150 -12.44 -3.61 -4.05
C LEU A 150 -11.18 -4.36 -3.59
N ALA A 151 -10.13 -3.64 -3.24
CA ALA A 151 -8.88 -4.22 -2.74
C ALA A 151 -9.10 -5.04 -1.47
N CYS A 152 -9.86 -4.52 -0.49
CA CYS A 152 -10.22 -5.25 0.73
C CYS A 152 -10.97 -6.55 0.43
N ARG A 153 -11.92 -6.54 -0.51
CA ARG A 153 -12.64 -7.77 -0.92
C ARG A 153 -11.71 -8.80 -1.53
N ILE A 154 -10.81 -8.38 -2.40
CA ILE A 154 -9.84 -9.26 -3.05
C ILE A 154 -8.91 -9.91 -2.00
N VAL A 155 -8.38 -9.10 -1.07
CA VAL A 155 -7.44 -9.57 -0.06
C VAL A 155 -8.10 -10.48 0.98
N ASN A 156 -9.30 -10.13 1.46
CA ASN A 156 -9.90 -10.79 2.62
C ASN A 156 -10.92 -11.87 2.24
N GLN A 157 -11.64 -11.68 1.15
CA GLN A 157 -12.69 -12.61 0.73
C GLN A 157 -12.25 -13.51 -0.43
N LYS A 158 -11.02 -13.34 -0.92
CA LYS A 158 -10.43 -14.07 -2.05
C LYS A 158 -11.36 -14.03 -3.29
N VAL A 159 -12.04 -12.91 -3.47
CA VAL A 159 -12.85 -12.68 -4.67
C VAL A 159 -11.88 -12.33 -5.80
N ASP A 160 -11.96 -13.06 -6.88
CA ASP A 160 -11.16 -12.81 -8.07
C ASP A 160 -12.02 -12.07 -9.10
N TYR A 161 -11.58 -10.86 -9.47
CA TYR A 161 -12.12 -10.08 -10.56
C TYR A 161 -11.11 -10.07 -11.70
N SER A 162 -11.55 -10.32 -12.94
CA SER A 162 -10.65 -10.13 -14.08
C SER A 162 -10.30 -8.66 -14.26
N ASP A 163 -9.21 -8.39 -14.99
CA ASP A 163 -8.80 -7.02 -15.27
C ASP A 163 -9.86 -6.27 -16.10
N GLU A 164 -10.59 -6.98 -16.97
CA GLU A 164 -11.73 -6.44 -17.73
C GLU A 164 -12.88 -6.04 -16.80
N GLN A 165 -13.21 -6.85 -15.78
CA GLN A 165 -14.25 -6.53 -14.81
C GLN A 165 -13.86 -5.31 -13.96
N LEU A 166 -12.61 -5.24 -13.52
CA LEU A 166 -12.10 -4.10 -12.77
C LEU A 166 -12.15 -2.81 -13.59
N LEU A 167 -11.74 -2.89 -14.85
CA LEU A 167 -11.83 -1.76 -15.77
C LEU A 167 -13.28 -1.33 -16.00
N GLU A 168 -14.19 -2.29 -16.20
CA GLU A 168 -15.62 -2.02 -16.35
C GLU A 168 -16.21 -1.29 -15.13
N PHE A 169 -15.87 -1.71 -13.91
CA PHE A 169 -16.32 -1.02 -12.69
C PHE A 169 -15.84 0.43 -12.66
N MET A 170 -14.59 0.69 -13.01
CA MET A 170 -14.04 2.04 -13.06
C MET A 170 -14.69 2.90 -14.14
N VAL A 171 -14.91 2.35 -15.33
CA VAL A 171 -15.58 3.04 -16.43
C VAL A 171 -17.01 3.42 -16.05
N ARG A 172 -17.78 2.51 -15.48
CA ARG A 172 -19.16 2.77 -14.99
C ARG A 172 -19.20 3.80 -13.89
N PHE A 173 -18.24 3.72 -12.96
CA PHE A 173 -18.10 4.69 -11.89
C PHE A 173 -17.88 6.11 -12.45
N ASP A 174 -16.97 6.26 -13.40
CA ASP A 174 -16.68 7.55 -14.03
C ASP A 174 -17.86 8.09 -14.85
N ALA A 175 -18.60 7.20 -15.54
CA ALA A 175 -19.74 7.60 -16.37
C ALA A 175 -20.88 8.22 -15.57
N GLY A 176 -21.10 7.77 -14.33
CA GLY A 176 -22.13 8.32 -13.43
C GLY A 176 -21.76 9.66 -12.78
N ARG A 177 -20.56 10.21 -13.10
CA ARG A 177 -20.01 11.42 -12.45
C ARG A 177 -19.69 12.55 -13.44
N ARG A 178 -20.21 12.49 -14.65
CA ARG A 178 -20.11 13.54 -15.68
C ARG A 178 -21.28 14.49 -15.62
#